data_fb5a01ffef9680513bd26aefcdd22c98
#
_entry.id   fb5a01ffef9680513bd26aefcdd22c98
#
_cell.length_a   1.000
_cell.length_b   1.000
_cell.length_c   1.000
_cell.angle_alpha   90.00
_cell.angle_beta   90.00
_cell.angle_gamma   90.00
#
_symmetry.space_group_name_H-M   'P 1'
#
loop_
_entity.id
_entity.type
_entity.pdbx_description
1 polymer ?
#
loop_
_entity_poly.entity_id
_entity_poly.type
_entity_poly.pdbx_seq_one_letter_code
_entity_poly.pdbx_strand_id
1 'polypeptide(L)'
;MTTNNSNFKYPKDFLWGLATSAGQVEGAAAEDGRTPSIWDVFATKPGKIFNGETPAVACDSYHRFDRDVEMLKYIGVNSYRMSISWSRVLPQGTGKLNPLGVDYYKRCFEKLLKAGILPNITLYHWDLPQALEERGGWVNRDSIEWFGEYAYKMFREFGNIVPMWT
;
A
#
# COMPACT_ATOMS: atom_id res chain seq x y z
N MET A 1 42.05 19.72 10.70
CA MET A 1 40.61 19.91 10.44
C MET A 1 39.86 19.02 11.40
N THR A 2 39.36 19.58 12.48
CA THR A 2 38.59 18.87 13.51
C THR A 2 37.19 18.64 12.99
N THR A 3 36.88 17.40 12.62
CA THR A 3 35.50 17.00 12.31
C THR A 3 34.70 17.09 13.62
N ASN A 4 33.85 18.10 13.69
CA ASN A 4 32.82 18.21 14.72
C ASN A 4 31.88 17.02 14.56
N ASN A 5 32.14 15.91 15.21
CA ASN A 5 31.18 14.85 15.41
C ASN A 5 30.13 15.40 16.40
N SER A 6 29.12 16.07 15.87
CA SER A 6 27.94 16.37 16.65
C SER A 6 27.37 15.03 17.10
N ASN A 7 27.50 14.71 18.41
CA ASN A 7 26.89 13.54 19.06
C ASN A 7 25.37 13.69 19.09
N PHE A 8 24.76 13.84 17.93
CA PHE A 8 23.30 13.86 17.83
C PHE A 8 22.80 12.44 18.05
N LYS A 9 22.09 12.25 19.16
CA LYS A 9 21.47 10.97 19.51
C LYS A 9 19.98 11.06 19.29
N TYR A 10 19.46 10.21 18.43
CA TYR A 10 18.03 10.04 18.32
C TYR A 10 17.44 9.42 19.59
N PRO A 11 16.16 9.68 19.93
CA PRO A 11 15.46 8.95 20.98
C PRO A 11 15.54 7.44 20.78
N LYS A 12 15.48 6.66 21.86
CA LYS A 12 15.57 5.19 21.77
C LYS A 12 14.42 4.56 20.99
N ASP A 13 13.27 5.22 21.00
CA ASP A 13 12.01 4.85 20.33
C ASP A 13 11.85 5.49 18.96
N PHE A 14 12.93 6.10 18.43
CA PHE A 14 12.89 6.69 17.09
C PHE A 14 12.62 5.63 16.02
N LEU A 15 11.64 5.92 15.14
CA LEU A 15 11.28 5.00 14.07
C LEU A 15 12.14 5.26 12.82
N TRP A 16 12.99 4.26 12.54
CA TRP A 16 13.75 4.17 11.30
C TRP A 16 12.94 3.33 10.32
N GLY A 17 12.47 3.93 9.23
CA GLY A 17 11.57 3.25 8.32
C GLY A 17 11.93 3.38 6.85
N LEU A 18 11.38 2.47 6.07
CA LEU A 18 11.31 2.56 4.62
C LEU A 18 9.85 2.69 4.19
N ALA A 19 9.63 3.13 2.97
CA ALA A 19 8.30 3.31 2.42
C ALA A 19 8.18 2.74 1.00
N THR A 20 7.03 2.11 0.75
CA THR A 20 6.58 1.70 -0.59
C THR A 20 5.12 2.05 -0.78
N SER A 21 4.59 1.79 -1.97
CA SER A 21 3.15 1.85 -2.22
C SER A 21 2.68 0.66 -3.06
N ALA A 22 1.43 0.27 -2.86
CA ALA A 22 0.82 -0.90 -3.51
C ALA A 22 0.99 -0.86 -5.03
N GLY A 23 0.58 0.23 -5.67
CA GLY A 23 0.66 0.38 -7.13
C GLY A 23 2.09 0.34 -7.70
N GLN A 24 3.11 0.61 -6.85
CA GLN A 24 4.51 0.63 -7.28
C GLN A 24 5.22 -0.71 -7.12
N VAL A 25 4.82 -1.56 -6.17
CA VAL A 25 5.60 -2.75 -5.84
C VAL A 25 4.82 -4.06 -5.91
N GLU A 26 3.50 -4.07 -5.70
CA GLU A 26 2.76 -5.32 -5.55
C GLU A 26 2.76 -6.19 -6.80
N GLY A 27 2.41 -5.61 -7.95
CA GLY A 27 2.06 -6.41 -9.12
C GLY A 27 0.74 -7.16 -8.92
N ALA A 28 0.63 -8.39 -9.45
CA ALA A 28 -0.56 -9.23 -9.34
C ALA A 28 -1.86 -8.45 -9.70
N ALA A 29 -1.80 -7.66 -10.79
CA ALA A 29 -2.79 -6.64 -11.12
C ALA A 29 -4.19 -7.20 -11.43
N ALA A 30 -4.30 -8.49 -11.77
CA ALA A 30 -5.57 -9.14 -12.08
C ALA A 30 -5.80 -10.42 -11.23
N GLU A 31 -5.06 -10.57 -10.13
CA GLU A 31 -5.13 -11.75 -9.29
C GLU A 31 -6.03 -11.53 -8.07
N ASP A 32 -6.57 -12.62 -7.54
CA ASP A 32 -7.37 -12.69 -6.32
C ASP A 32 -8.48 -11.62 -6.24
N GLY A 33 -9.13 -11.36 -7.39
CA GLY A 33 -10.26 -10.45 -7.47
C GLY A 33 -9.92 -8.95 -7.42
N ARG A 34 -8.63 -8.58 -7.52
CA ARG A 34 -8.24 -7.18 -7.72
C ARG A 34 -8.77 -6.68 -9.06
N THR A 35 -9.31 -5.46 -9.06
CA THR A 35 -9.71 -4.75 -10.28
C THR A 35 -8.70 -3.66 -10.63
N PRO A 36 -8.73 -3.12 -11.87
CA PRO A 36 -7.81 -2.06 -12.25
C PRO A 36 -7.93 -0.80 -11.40
N SER A 37 -6.81 -0.19 -11.10
CA SER A 37 -6.70 1.20 -10.69
C SER A 37 -6.57 2.13 -11.89
N ILE A 38 -6.67 3.44 -11.65
CA ILE A 38 -6.43 4.46 -12.70
C ILE A 38 -5.05 4.33 -13.35
N TRP A 39 -4.03 3.89 -12.59
CA TRP A 39 -2.67 3.69 -13.11
C TRP A 39 -2.57 2.45 -13.99
N ASP A 40 -3.27 1.36 -13.68
CA ASP A 40 -3.31 0.20 -14.55
C ASP A 40 -3.87 0.58 -15.93
N VAL A 41 -5.01 1.32 -15.93
CA VAL A 41 -5.63 1.79 -17.17
C VAL A 41 -4.78 2.85 -17.90
N PHE A 42 -4.17 3.79 -17.15
CA PHE A 42 -3.33 4.81 -17.75
C PHE A 42 -2.12 4.20 -18.46
N ALA A 43 -1.50 3.19 -17.84
CA ALA A 43 -0.31 2.53 -18.40
C ALA A 43 -0.57 1.78 -19.70
N THR A 44 -1.81 1.39 -19.98
CA THR A 44 -2.17 0.75 -21.27
C THR A 44 -2.35 1.73 -22.43
N LYS A 45 -2.43 3.04 -22.15
CA LYS A 45 -2.64 4.05 -23.19
C LYS A 45 -1.37 4.26 -24.02
N PRO A 46 -1.42 4.12 -25.36
CA PRO A 46 -0.26 4.28 -26.23
C PRO A 46 0.46 5.62 -26.00
N GLY A 47 1.78 5.59 -25.88
CA GLY A 47 2.63 6.76 -25.75
C GLY A 47 2.56 7.51 -24.41
N LYS A 48 1.84 6.98 -23.41
CA LYS A 48 1.75 7.61 -22.08
C LYS A 48 2.84 7.17 -21.14
N ILE A 49 3.34 5.95 -21.29
CA ILE A 49 4.43 5.41 -20.46
C ILE A 49 5.61 5.08 -21.36
N PHE A 50 6.81 5.45 -20.92
CA PHE A 50 8.05 5.14 -21.60
C PHE A 50 8.18 3.62 -21.78
N ASN A 51 8.55 3.18 -22.99
CA ASN A 51 8.63 1.77 -23.36
C ASN A 51 7.35 0.90 -23.13
N GLY A 52 6.20 1.53 -22.83
CA GLY A 52 4.97 0.77 -22.56
C GLY A 52 5.02 -0.07 -21.28
N GLU A 53 5.86 0.28 -20.31
CA GLU A 53 5.93 -0.39 -19.02
C GLU A 53 4.63 -0.25 -18.24
N THR A 54 4.29 -1.27 -17.45
CA THR A 54 3.06 -1.31 -16.67
C THR A 54 3.31 -1.77 -15.25
N PRO A 55 2.45 -1.44 -14.27
CA PRO A 55 2.56 -1.92 -12.90
C PRO A 55 2.05 -3.37 -12.73
N ALA A 56 1.76 -4.09 -13.82
CA ALA A 56 1.10 -5.40 -13.75
C ALA A 56 1.91 -6.44 -12.96
N VAL A 57 3.23 -6.39 -13.05
CA VAL A 57 4.16 -7.24 -12.29
C VAL A 57 4.92 -6.43 -11.24
N ALA A 58 5.36 -5.22 -11.57
CA ALA A 58 6.14 -4.33 -10.71
C ALA A 58 7.34 -5.05 -10.07
N CYS A 59 7.47 -4.98 -8.74
CA CYS A 59 8.48 -5.72 -7.97
C CYS A 59 8.00 -7.11 -7.55
N ASP A 60 6.78 -7.49 -7.92
CA ASP A 60 6.15 -8.76 -7.57
C ASP A 60 6.07 -9.00 -6.04
N SER A 61 5.93 -7.90 -5.29
CA SER A 61 5.86 -7.96 -3.82
C SER A 61 4.65 -8.77 -3.33
N TYR A 62 3.58 -8.83 -4.14
CA TYR A 62 2.42 -9.66 -3.81
C TYR A 62 2.80 -11.11 -3.53
N HIS A 63 3.65 -11.71 -4.36
CA HIS A 63 4.12 -13.08 -4.19
C HIS A 63 5.40 -13.19 -3.35
N ARG A 64 6.15 -12.10 -3.22
CA ARG A 64 7.51 -12.10 -2.62
C ARG A 64 7.61 -11.35 -1.32
N PHE A 65 6.50 -11.09 -0.65
CA PHE A 65 6.49 -10.28 0.58
C PHE A 65 7.38 -10.84 1.70
N ASP A 66 7.56 -12.16 1.77
CA ASP A 66 8.50 -12.77 2.71
C ASP A 66 9.94 -12.30 2.46
N ARG A 67 10.33 -12.19 1.18
CA ARG A 67 11.65 -11.66 0.80
C ARG A 67 11.80 -10.17 1.14
N ASP A 68 10.72 -9.41 0.97
CA ASP A 68 10.71 -7.99 1.34
C ASP A 68 10.92 -7.84 2.85
N VAL A 69 10.25 -8.65 3.68
CA VAL A 69 10.45 -8.68 5.13
C VAL A 69 11.89 -9.04 5.49
N GLU A 70 12.49 -10.03 4.84
CA GLU A 70 13.91 -10.38 5.07
C GLU A 70 14.85 -9.22 4.69
N MET A 71 14.58 -8.49 3.61
CA MET A 71 15.33 -7.28 3.25
C MET A 71 15.20 -6.19 4.31
N LEU A 72 13.99 -5.93 4.80
CA LEU A 72 13.76 -4.94 5.86
C LEU A 72 14.54 -5.29 7.13
N LYS A 73 14.56 -6.56 7.52
CA LYS A 73 15.37 -7.07 8.64
C LYS A 73 16.86 -6.87 8.40
N TYR A 74 17.35 -7.19 7.21
CA TYR A 74 18.76 -7.02 6.83
C TYR A 74 19.21 -5.55 6.90
N ILE A 75 18.35 -4.62 6.43
CA ILE A 75 18.62 -3.18 6.50
C ILE A 75 18.57 -2.67 7.95
N GLY A 76 17.84 -3.35 8.84
CA GLY A 76 17.77 -3.01 10.26
C GLY A 76 16.74 -1.92 10.57
N VAL A 77 15.70 -1.75 9.75
CA VAL A 77 14.60 -0.82 10.04
C VAL A 77 13.62 -1.40 11.05
N ASN A 78 12.98 -0.53 11.83
CA ASN A 78 11.96 -0.90 12.81
C ASN A 78 10.55 -0.42 12.46
N SER A 79 10.38 0.23 11.30
CA SER A 79 9.07 0.61 10.76
C SER A 79 9.05 0.45 9.25
N TYR A 80 7.88 0.11 8.71
CA TYR A 80 7.66 0.03 7.27
C TYR A 80 6.33 0.64 6.88
N ARG A 81 6.39 1.69 6.06
CA ARG A 81 5.21 2.32 5.48
C ARG A 81 4.86 1.64 4.16
N MET A 82 3.65 1.13 4.07
CA MET A 82 3.09 0.59 2.83
C MET A 82 1.65 1.04 2.65
N SER A 83 1.15 1.07 1.43
CA SER A 83 -0.25 1.38 1.19
C SER A 83 -1.08 0.12 0.95
N ILE A 84 -2.39 0.24 1.15
CA ILE A 84 -3.37 -0.75 0.73
C ILE A 84 -3.82 -0.39 -0.68
N SER A 85 -3.81 -1.35 -1.61
CA SER A 85 -4.49 -1.19 -2.91
C SER A 85 -5.99 -1.20 -2.69
N TRP A 86 -6.61 -0.04 -2.83
CA TRP A 86 -8.06 0.09 -2.63
C TRP A 86 -8.84 -0.86 -3.53
N SER A 87 -8.47 -0.99 -4.80
CA SER A 87 -9.13 -1.89 -5.75
C SER A 87 -8.91 -3.39 -5.45
N ARG A 88 -7.91 -3.75 -4.63
CA ARG A 88 -7.72 -5.12 -4.16
C ARG A 88 -8.69 -5.48 -3.04
N VAL A 89 -8.94 -4.57 -2.12
CA VAL A 89 -9.83 -4.82 -0.96
C VAL A 89 -11.29 -4.47 -1.23
N LEU A 90 -11.54 -3.48 -2.10
CA LEU A 90 -12.88 -3.08 -2.56
C LEU A 90 -12.88 -2.96 -4.09
N PRO A 91 -13.10 -4.05 -4.83
CA PRO A 91 -12.98 -4.07 -6.28
C PRO A 91 -13.85 -3.05 -7.03
N GLN A 92 -15.01 -2.69 -6.49
CA GLN A 92 -15.89 -1.65 -7.04
C GLN A 92 -15.65 -0.26 -6.41
N GLY A 93 -14.60 -0.15 -5.57
CA GLY A 93 -14.32 1.05 -4.79
C GLY A 93 -15.22 1.26 -3.57
N THR A 94 -16.41 0.68 -3.57
CA THR A 94 -17.41 0.70 -2.49
C THR A 94 -18.07 -0.66 -2.35
N GLY A 95 -18.91 -0.86 -1.33
CA GLY A 95 -19.72 -2.06 -1.18
C GLY A 95 -18.99 -3.24 -0.57
N LYS A 96 -19.01 -4.40 -1.21
CA LYS A 96 -18.52 -5.65 -0.61
C LYS A 96 -17.00 -5.74 -0.62
N LEU A 97 -16.42 -6.08 0.54
CA LEU A 97 -15.01 -6.41 0.67
C LEU A 97 -14.64 -7.66 -0.14
N ASN A 98 -13.46 -7.64 -0.73
CA ASN A 98 -12.82 -8.81 -1.30
C ASN A 98 -12.04 -9.55 -0.20
N PRO A 99 -12.50 -10.74 0.22
CA PRO A 99 -11.88 -11.45 1.36
C PRO A 99 -10.43 -11.87 1.06
N LEU A 100 -10.08 -12.18 -0.19
CA LEU A 100 -8.72 -12.55 -0.57
C LEU A 100 -7.76 -11.37 -0.44
N GLY A 101 -8.20 -10.17 -0.84
CA GLY A 101 -7.43 -8.95 -0.66
C GLY A 101 -7.23 -8.57 0.80
N VAL A 102 -8.28 -8.70 1.62
CA VAL A 102 -8.20 -8.46 3.06
C VAL A 102 -7.23 -9.45 3.73
N ASP A 103 -7.33 -10.73 3.40
CA ASP A 103 -6.48 -11.77 3.96
C ASP A 103 -4.99 -11.59 3.57
N TYR A 104 -4.72 -11.16 2.33
CA TYR A 104 -3.37 -10.80 1.90
C TYR A 104 -2.74 -9.74 2.82
N TYR A 105 -3.43 -8.63 3.08
CA TYR A 105 -2.89 -7.57 3.94
C TYR A 105 -2.78 -8.00 5.41
N LYS A 106 -3.73 -8.80 5.94
CA LYS A 106 -3.59 -9.37 7.28
C LYS A 106 -2.28 -10.14 7.42
N ARG A 107 -1.99 -11.04 6.48
CA ARG A 107 -0.73 -11.81 6.47
C ARG A 107 0.48 -10.90 6.39
N CYS A 108 0.45 -9.85 5.57
CA CYS A 108 1.55 -8.89 5.47
C CYS A 108 1.82 -8.18 6.79
N PHE A 109 0.78 -7.65 7.43
CA PHE A 109 0.93 -6.91 8.69
C PHE A 109 1.38 -7.81 9.84
N GLU A 110 0.85 -9.02 9.94
CA GLU A 110 1.30 -10.01 10.92
C GLU A 110 2.77 -10.42 10.73
N LYS A 111 3.22 -10.57 9.48
CA LYS A 111 4.64 -10.87 9.18
C LYS A 111 5.56 -9.72 9.60
N LEU A 112 5.18 -8.47 9.36
CA LEU A 112 5.94 -7.29 9.80
C LEU A 112 6.04 -7.26 11.33
N LEU A 113 4.93 -7.39 12.04
CA LEU A 113 4.90 -7.41 13.50
C LEU A 113 5.74 -8.55 14.08
N LYS A 114 5.63 -9.75 13.51
CA LYS A 114 6.45 -10.90 13.91
C LYS A 114 7.95 -10.67 13.69
N ALA A 115 8.31 -9.86 12.71
CA ALA A 115 9.68 -9.43 12.44
C ALA A 115 10.16 -8.26 13.34
N GLY A 116 9.30 -7.73 14.22
CA GLY A 116 9.60 -6.56 15.05
C GLY A 116 9.56 -5.24 14.27
N ILE A 117 8.89 -5.21 13.11
CA ILE A 117 8.77 -4.04 12.24
C ILE A 117 7.34 -3.48 12.37
N LEU A 118 7.22 -2.23 12.81
CA LEU A 118 5.92 -1.57 12.97
C LEU A 118 5.32 -1.20 11.60
N PRO A 119 4.13 -1.71 11.25
CA PRO A 119 3.43 -1.28 10.04
C PRO A 119 2.87 0.13 10.21
N ASN A 120 3.18 1.01 9.26
CA ASN A 120 2.54 2.31 9.06
C ASN A 120 1.74 2.23 7.75
N ILE A 121 0.42 2.21 7.85
CA ILE A 121 -0.43 1.87 6.71
C ILE A 121 -1.05 3.12 6.11
N THR A 122 -0.72 3.35 4.84
CA THR A 122 -1.31 4.42 4.03
C THR A 122 -2.58 3.88 3.37
N LEU A 123 -3.71 4.56 3.60
CA LEU A 123 -4.98 4.16 3.02
C LEU A 123 -5.01 4.33 1.50
N TYR A 124 -4.51 5.44 1.00
CA TYR A 124 -4.54 5.78 -0.42
C TYR A 124 -3.21 6.34 -0.89
N HIS A 125 -2.62 5.73 -1.92
CA HIS A 125 -1.40 6.23 -2.53
C HIS A 125 -1.54 6.32 -4.07
N TRP A 126 -2.54 7.12 -4.50
CA TRP A 126 -2.79 7.56 -5.88
C TRP A 126 -3.34 6.47 -6.82
N ASP A 127 -3.69 5.32 -6.31
CA ASP A 127 -4.20 4.17 -7.05
C ASP A 127 -5.73 4.01 -6.90
N LEU A 128 -6.46 5.09 -7.25
CA LEU A 128 -7.94 5.09 -7.22
C LEU A 128 -8.50 3.93 -8.05
N PRO A 129 -9.46 3.16 -7.53
CA PRO A 129 -10.16 2.17 -8.33
C PRO A 129 -10.75 2.79 -9.60
N GLN A 130 -10.51 2.16 -10.76
CA GLN A 130 -11.03 2.64 -12.04
C GLN A 130 -12.55 2.78 -12.02
N ALA A 131 -13.25 1.91 -11.31
CA ALA A 131 -14.69 1.98 -11.13
C ALA A 131 -15.19 3.28 -10.46
N LEU A 132 -14.36 3.90 -9.61
CA LEU A 132 -14.66 5.22 -9.02
C LEU A 132 -14.29 6.36 -9.97
N GLU A 133 -13.21 6.22 -10.73
CA GLU A 133 -12.83 7.19 -11.76
C GLU A 133 -13.92 7.33 -12.81
N GLU A 134 -14.53 6.22 -13.26
CA GLU A 134 -15.64 6.22 -14.21
C GLU A 134 -16.91 6.89 -13.66
N ARG A 135 -17.00 7.04 -12.35
CA ARG A 135 -18.07 7.79 -11.65
C ARG A 135 -17.69 9.25 -11.41
N GLY A 136 -16.56 9.73 -11.95
CA GLY A 136 -16.06 11.10 -11.82
C GLY A 136 -14.92 11.28 -10.82
N GLY A 137 -14.44 10.20 -10.21
CA GLY A 137 -13.24 10.23 -9.35
C GLY A 137 -13.32 11.25 -8.21
N TRP A 138 -12.18 11.86 -7.89
CA TRP A 138 -12.09 12.82 -6.78
C TRP A 138 -12.85 14.15 -7.00
N VAL A 139 -13.21 14.49 -8.24
CA VAL A 139 -14.00 15.70 -8.50
C VAL A 139 -15.51 15.48 -8.27
N ASN A 140 -15.96 14.23 -8.18
CA ASN A 140 -17.31 13.91 -7.76
C ASN A 140 -17.43 14.09 -6.24
N ARG A 141 -18.45 14.82 -5.79
CA ARG A 141 -18.69 15.08 -4.37
C ARG A 141 -18.89 13.82 -3.54
N ASP A 142 -19.45 12.76 -4.14
CA ASP A 142 -19.65 11.45 -3.49
C ASP A 142 -18.34 10.76 -3.08
N SER A 143 -17.18 11.23 -3.60
CA SER A 143 -15.88 10.70 -3.22
C SER A 143 -15.61 10.79 -1.71
N ILE A 144 -16.24 11.73 -1.00
CA ILE A 144 -16.19 11.86 0.46
C ILE A 144 -16.77 10.59 1.11
N GLU A 145 -17.93 10.17 0.65
CA GLU A 145 -18.63 8.98 1.17
C GLU A 145 -17.86 7.70 0.79
N TRP A 146 -17.36 7.62 -0.44
CA TRP A 146 -16.58 6.45 -0.89
C TRP A 146 -15.31 6.26 -0.07
N PHE A 147 -14.57 7.34 0.16
CA PHE A 147 -13.36 7.29 0.96
C PHE A 147 -13.67 7.03 2.44
N GLY A 148 -14.73 7.63 2.97
CA GLY A 148 -15.20 7.38 4.32
C GLY A 148 -15.58 5.92 4.55
N GLU A 149 -16.33 5.31 3.62
CA GLU A 149 -16.68 3.89 3.66
C GLU A 149 -15.43 2.98 3.62
N TYR A 150 -14.51 3.29 2.69
CA TYR A 150 -13.25 2.55 2.56
C TYR A 150 -12.43 2.61 3.85
N ALA A 151 -12.17 3.80 4.35
CA ALA A 151 -11.39 4.01 5.58
C ALA A 151 -12.03 3.29 6.77
N TYR A 152 -13.34 3.42 6.95
CA TYR A 152 -14.08 2.72 8.00
C TYR A 152 -13.89 1.21 7.93
N LYS A 153 -14.01 0.61 6.74
CA LYS A 153 -13.82 -0.83 6.55
C LYS A 153 -12.37 -1.25 6.86
N MET A 154 -11.38 -0.48 6.43
CA MET A 154 -9.98 -0.78 6.72
C MET A 154 -9.68 -0.72 8.22
N PHE A 155 -10.20 0.25 8.92
CA PHE A 155 -10.07 0.33 10.38
C PHE A 155 -10.79 -0.82 11.09
N ARG A 156 -11.92 -1.27 10.58
CA ARG A 156 -12.64 -2.44 11.14
C ARG A 156 -11.86 -3.73 10.93
N GLU A 157 -11.25 -3.94 9.77
CA GLU A 157 -10.53 -5.16 9.44
C GLU A 157 -9.14 -5.24 10.09
N PHE A 158 -8.45 -4.10 10.20
CA PHE A 158 -7.03 -4.07 10.54
C PHE A 158 -6.69 -3.25 11.80
N GLY A 159 -7.63 -2.53 12.38
CA GLY A 159 -7.38 -1.62 13.50
C GLY A 159 -6.79 -2.29 14.74
N ASN A 160 -7.01 -3.58 14.93
CA ASN A 160 -6.41 -4.35 16.03
C ASN A 160 -4.95 -4.79 15.73
N ILE A 161 -4.50 -4.65 14.48
CA ILE A 161 -3.19 -5.13 14.01
C ILE A 161 -2.28 -3.95 13.69
N VAL A 162 -2.84 -2.89 13.11
CA VAL A 162 -2.09 -1.74 12.59
C VAL A 162 -2.03 -0.62 13.62
N PRO A 163 -0.82 -0.29 14.14
CA PRO A 163 -0.67 0.76 15.15
C PRO A 163 -0.63 2.18 14.57
N MET A 164 -0.29 2.34 13.29
CA MET A 164 -0.14 3.65 12.65
C MET A 164 -0.81 3.70 11.27
N TRP A 165 -1.48 4.81 11.00
CA TRP A 165 -2.19 5.07 9.76
C TRP A 165 -1.81 6.43 9.16
N THR A 166 -1.77 6.48 7.84
CA THR A 166 -1.49 7.69 7.04
C THR A 166 -2.52 7.84 5.93
#